data_6e5ab5bda5cd17e1573f62cb9350c4ea
#
_entry.id   6e5ab5bda5cd17e1573f62cb9350c4ea
#
_cell.length_a   1.000
_cell.length_b   1.000
_cell.length_c   1.000
_cell.angle_alpha   90.00
_cell.angle_beta   90.00
_cell.angle_gamma   90.00
#
_symmetry.space_group_name_H-M   'P 1'
#
loop_
_entity.id
_entity.type
_entity.pdbx_description
1 polymer ?
#
loop_
_entity_poly.entity_id
_entity_poly.type
_entity_poly.pdbx_seq_one_letter_code
_entity_poly.pdbx_strand_id
1 'polypeptide(L)'
;MGEHLIKVENLTLSYENMTVVKDLSFTVESGDYLCIVGENGSGKSTLVKSLLSLKKPVGGEITFGGGLRRNEIGYLPQQTGAQHDFPASVGEVVISGCLNSMGFRPFYTDRERKKAAENMERLSISDLKKRSFRELSGGQQQRVLLARALCATS
;
A
#
# COMPACT_ATOMS: atom_id res chain seq x y z
N MET A 1 0.38 27.69 2.17
CA MET A 1 0.99 26.61 2.96
C MET A 1 0.33 25.33 2.50
N GLY A 2 1.12 24.41 1.91
CA GLY A 2 0.58 23.12 1.46
C GLY A 2 0.03 22.34 2.66
N GLU A 3 -1.08 21.65 2.44
CA GLU A 3 -1.67 20.82 3.48
C GLU A 3 -0.86 19.52 3.56
N HIS A 4 -0.15 19.30 4.67
CA HIS A 4 0.63 18.07 4.86
C HIS A 4 -0.30 16.85 4.90
N LEU A 5 0.09 15.80 4.18
CA LEU A 5 -0.61 14.51 4.20
C LEU A 5 -0.07 13.59 5.29
N ILE A 6 1.25 13.59 5.50
CA ILE A 6 1.92 12.81 6.54
C ILE A 6 2.99 13.68 7.18
N LYS A 7 3.00 13.73 8.50
CA LYS A 7 4.05 14.36 9.30
C LYS A 7 4.65 13.33 10.25
N VAL A 8 5.96 13.23 10.23
CA VAL A 8 6.76 12.34 11.07
C VAL A 8 7.65 13.21 11.95
N GLU A 9 7.59 13.01 13.27
CA GLU A 9 8.33 13.81 14.27
C GLU A 9 9.10 12.91 15.23
N ASN A 10 10.43 13.08 15.25
CA ASN A 10 11.39 12.40 16.14
C ASN A 10 11.21 10.87 16.17
N LEU A 11 10.85 10.28 15.02
CA LEU A 11 10.48 8.89 14.88
C LEU A 11 11.66 7.97 15.20
N THR A 12 11.46 7.08 16.16
CA THR A 12 12.43 6.01 16.48
C THR A 12 11.77 4.66 16.30
N LEU A 13 12.39 3.80 15.49
CA LEU A 13 11.91 2.47 15.16
C LEU A 13 12.93 1.41 15.55
N SER A 14 12.45 0.29 16.10
CA SER A 14 13.28 -0.87 16.41
C SER A 14 12.79 -2.11 15.66
N TYR A 15 13.71 -2.99 15.33
CA TYR A 15 13.45 -4.32 14.80
C TYR A 15 14.22 -5.35 15.66
N GLU A 16 13.52 -6.35 16.20
CA GLU A 16 14.14 -7.39 17.08
C GLU A 16 15.06 -6.79 18.17
N ASN A 17 14.56 -5.78 18.89
CA ASN A 17 15.28 -5.04 19.94
C ASN A 17 16.49 -4.18 19.47
N MET A 18 16.73 -4.08 18.17
CA MET A 18 17.73 -3.18 17.61
C MET A 18 17.06 -1.92 17.05
N THR A 19 17.58 -0.75 17.43
CA THR A 19 17.11 0.51 16.83
C THR A 19 17.63 0.60 15.40
N VAL A 20 16.70 0.64 14.43
CA VAL A 20 17.00 0.70 12.99
C VAL A 20 16.77 2.09 12.39
N VAL A 21 15.94 2.91 13.02
CA VAL A 21 15.73 4.32 12.68
C VAL A 21 15.72 5.11 13.98
N LYS A 22 16.43 6.22 14.03
CA LYS A 22 16.52 7.08 15.22
C LYS A 22 16.29 8.52 14.83
N ASP A 23 15.38 9.19 15.58
CA ASP A 23 15.13 10.62 15.53
C ASP A 23 14.86 11.16 14.10
N LEU A 24 14.06 10.43 13.32
CA LEU A 24 13.72 10.79 11.95
C LEU A 24 12.52 11.72 11.93
N SER A 25 12.67 12.87 11.26
CA SER A 25 11.57 13.84 11.08
C SER A 25 11.49 14.26 9.63
N PHE A 26 10.28 14.25 9.06
CA PHE A 26 9.97 14.76 7.73
C PHE A 26 8.48 14.98 7.54
N THR A 27 8.12 15.72 6.50
CA THR A 27 6.74 15.97 6.10
C THR A 27 6.55 15.58 4.64
N VAL A 28 5.38 15.04 4.32
CA VAL A 28 4.95 14.72 2.95
C VAL A 28 3.72 15.56 2.65
N GLU A 29 3.78 16.34 1.58
CA GLU A 29 2.68 17.17 1.10
C GLU A 29 1.96 16.51 -0.08
N SER A 30 0.83 17.09 -0.48
CA SER A 30 0.10 16.61 -1.65
C SER A 30 0.93 16.83 -2.93
N GLY A 31 1.11 15.77 -3.72
CA GLY A 31 1.91 15.80 -4.95
C GLY A 31 3.39 15.48 -4.75
N ASP A 32 3.86 15.28 -3.52
CA ASP A 32 5.24 14.91 -3.27
C ASP A 32 5.58 13.50 -3.77
N TYR A 33 6.83 13.36 -4.18
CA TYR A 33 7.47 12.08 -4.45
C TYR A 33 8.62 11.87 -3.45
N LEU A 34 8.37 11.07 -2.41
CA LEU A 34 9.36 10.74 -1.38
C LEU A 34 10.13 9.47 -1.75
N CYS A 35 11.46 9.57 -1.86
CA CYS A 35 12.34 8.42 -2.07
C CYS A 35 13.08 8.05 -0.79
N ILE A 36 12.95 6.78 -0.35
CA ILE A 36 13.65 6.25 0.82
C ILE A 36 14.80 5.38 0.33
N VAL A 37 16.02 5.84 0.52
CA VAL A 37 17.27 5.16 0.10
C VAL A 37 18.09 4.74 1.31
N GLY A 38 18.90 3.71 1.16
CA GLY A 38 19.79 3.21 2.21
C GLY A 38 20.18 1.75 1.97
N GLU A 39 21.13 1.25 2.73
CA GLU A 39 21.63 -0.12 2.67
C GLU A 39 20.56 -1.15 3.10
N ASN A 40 20.80 -2.43 2.77
CA ASN A 40 19.95 -3.51 3.26
C ASN A 40 20.04 -3.58 4.79
N GLY A 41 18.89 -3.70 5.45
CA GLY A 41 18.82 -3.69 6.92
C GLY A 41 18.70 -2.29 7.55
N SER A 42 18.83 -1.18 6.80
CA SER A 42 18.77 0.18 7.34
C SER A 42 17.39 0.65 7.84
N GLY A 43 16.40 -0.24 7.92
CA GLY A 43 15.07 0.11 8.46
C GLY A 43 14.06 0.63 7.45
N LYS A 44 14.36 0.68 6.14
CA LYS A 44 13.40 1.15 5.10
C LYS A 44 12.04 0.47 5.17
N SER A 45 12.04 -0.86 5.17
CA SER A 45 10.78 -1.64 5.25
C SER A 45 10.07 -1.45 6.60
N THR A 46 10.83 -1.22 7.69
CA THR A 46 10.30 -0.93 9.01
C THR A 46 9.62 0.44 9.02
N LEU A 47 10.23 1.45 8.38
CA LEU A 47 9.66 2.78 8.22
C LEU A 47 8.35 2.72 7.41
N VAL A 48 8.36 2.06 6.25
CA VAL A 48 7.14 1.89 5.43
C VAL A 48 6.03 1.19 6.24
N LYS A 49 6.34 0.12 6.97
CA LYS A 49 5.35 -0.56 7.84
C LYS A 49 4.81 0.37 8.93
N SER A 50 5.63 1.26 9.48
CA SER A 50 5.18 2.22 10.49
C SER A 50 4.30 3.31 9.89
N LEU A 51 4.63 3.82 8.70
CA LEU A 51 3.76 4.74 7.95
C LEU A 51 2.40 4.12 7.63
N LEU A 52 2.35 2.82 7.35
CA LEU A 52 1.12 2.06 7.15
C LEU A 52 0.41 1.67 8.46
N SER A 53 0.93 2.10 9.61
CA SER A 53 0.43 1.71 10.94
C SER A 53 0.46 0.19 11.22
N LEU A 54 1.24 -0.57 10.46
CA LEU A 54 1.46 -2.01 10.65
C LEU A 54 2.50 -2.30 11.74
N LYS A 55 3.26 -1.28 12.15
CA LYS A 55 4.23 -1.36 13.23
C LYS A 55 4.19 -0.06 14.05
N LYS A 56 4.12 -0.20 15.37
CA LYS A 56 4.16 0.96 16.28
C LYS A 56 5.60 1.47 16.44
N PRO A 57 5.82 2.80 16.43
CA PRO A 57 7.10 3.39 16.79
C PRO A 57 7.44 3.13 18.25
N VAL A 58 8.75 3.15 18.56
CA VAL A 58 9.26 3.10 19.94
C VAL A 58 9.29 4.51 20.53
N GLY A 59 9.49 5.53 19.69
CA GLY A 59 9.46 6.95 20.08
C GLY A 59 9.04 7.82 18.89
N GLY A 60 8.66 9.04 19.17
CA GLY A 60 8.11 9.97 18.18
C GLY A 60 6.70 9.61 17.73
N GLU A 61 6.20 10.33 16.74
CA GLU A 61 4.85 10.11 16.23
C GLU A 61 4.73 10.28 14.72
N ILE A 62 3.67 9.69 14.17
CA ILE A 62 3.25 9.83 12.78
C ILE A 62 1.83 10.36 12.77
N THR A 63 1.64 11.56 12.24
CA THR A 63 0.33 12.19 12.09
C THR A 63 -0.10 12.27 10.64
N PHE A 64 -1.39 12.12 10.39
CA PHE A 64 -2.01 12.21 9.08
C PHE A 64 -2.86 13.47 9.02
N GLY A 65 -2.69 14.25 7.96
CA GLY A 65 -3.40 15.49 7.69
C GLY A 65 -4.10 15.48 6.33
N GLY A 66 -4.58 16.62 5.86
CA GLY A 66 -5.19 16.74 4.54
C GLY A 66 -6.44 15.86 4.32
N GLY A 67 -7.11 15.46 5.40
CA GLY A 67 -8.22 14.50 5.30
C GLY A 67 -7.81 13.06 4.99
N LEU A 68 -6.51 12.77 4.84
CA LEU A 68 -6.00 11.42 4.57
C LEU A 68 -6.29 10.48 5.74
N ARG A 69 -6.97 9.39 5.47
CA ARG A 69 -7.21 8.32 6.44
C ARG A 69 -6.21 7.19 6.24
N ARG A 70 -5.82 6.52 7.32
CA ARG A 70 -4.86 5.39 7.30
C ARG A 70 -5.28 4.26 6.37
N ASN A 71 -6.57 4.00 6.24
CA ASN A 71 -7.13 2.96 5.37
C ASN A 71 -7.22 3.37 3.88
N GLU A 72 -6.84 4.59 3.55
CA GLU A 72 -6.81 5.12 2.18
C GLU A 72 -5.41 5.09 1.56
N ILE A 73 -4.42 4.57 2.29
CA ILE A 73 -3.05 4.43 1.79
C ILE A 73 -2.94 3.11 1.02
N GLY A 74 -2.71 3.21 -0.29
CA GLY A 74 -2.41 2.06 -1.13
C GLY A 74 -0.98 1.57 -0.90
N TYR A 75 -0.80 0.28 -0.65
CA TYR A 75 0.51 -0.33 -0.47
C TYR A 75 0.79 -1.36 -1.56
N LEU A 76 1.91 -1.15 -2.24
CA LEU A 76 2.46 -2.12 -3.20
C LEU A 76 3.69 -2.80 -2.57
N PRO A 77 3.55 -4.02 -2.05
CA PRO A 77 4.67 -4.72 -1.43
C PRO A 77 5.69 -5.15 -2.49
N GLN A 78 6.94 -5.28 -2.05
CA GLN A 78 7.95 -5.96 -2.85
C GLN A 78 7.50 -7.42 -3.05
N GLN A 79 7.53 -7.91 -4.29
CA GLN A 79 7.12 -9.28 -4.60
C GLN A 79 8.07 -10.27 -3.90
N THR A 80 7.49 -11.13 -3.08
CA THR A 80 8.16 -12.31 -2.53
C THR A 80 7.63 -13.56 -3.25
N GLY A 81 8.46 -14.60 -3.39
CA GLY A 81 8.09 -15.83 -4.10
C GLY A 81 6.78 -16.48 -3.64
N ALA A 82 6.42 -16.30 -2.36
CA ALA A 82 5.17 -16.80 -1.79
C ALA A 82 3.89 -16.17 -2.39
N GLN A 83 3.98 -15.02 -3.07
CA GLN A 83 2.84 -14.38 -3.73
C GLN A 83 2.53 -14.99 -5.12
N HIS A 84 3.47 -15.76 -5.70
CA HIS A 84 3.26 -16.43 -6.99
C HIS A 84 2.21 -17.54 -6.93
N ASP A 85 1.99 -18.15 -5.77
CA ASP A 85 1.10 -19.33 -5.64
C ASP A 85 -0.33 -18.98 -5.19
N PHE A 86 -0.71 -17.71 -5.22
CA PHE A 86 -2.05 -17.30 -4.78
C PHE A 86 -3.12 -17.76 -5.80
N PRO A 87 -4.01 -18.70 -5.42
CA PRO A 87 -4.96 -19.32 -6.35
C PRO A 87 -6.22 -18.45 -6.53
N ALA A 88 -6.03 -17.19 -6.93
CA ALA A 88 -7.13 -16.27 -7.19
C ALA A 88 -7.08 -15.72 -8.61
N SER A 89 -8.22 -15.35 -9.14
CA SER A 89 -8.30 -14.62 -10.40
C SER A 89 -7.79 -13.18 -10.25
N VAL A 90 -7.35 -12.59 -11.36
CA VAL A 90 -6.96 -11.18 -11.41
C VAL A 90 -8.04 -10.26 -10.84
N GLY A 91 -9.31 -10.50 -11.19
CA GLY A 91 -10.42 -9.70 -10.70
C GLY A 91 -10.58 -9.76 -9.18
N GLU A 92 -10.40 -10.95 -8.58
CA GLU A 92 -10.45 -11.13 -7.12
C GLU A 92 -9.28 -10.44 -6.43
N VAL A 93 -8.07 -10.54 -6.99
CA VAL A 93 -6.89 -9.84 -6.47
C VAL A 93 -7.11 -8.33 -6.50
N VAL A 94 -7.57 -7.76 -7.61
CA VAL A 94 -7.77 -6.32 -7.74
C VAL A 94 -8.84 -5.81 -6.78
N ILE A 95 -10.01 -6.46 -6.75
CA ILE A 95 -11.12 -5.99 -5.90
C ILE A 95 -10.82 -6.13 -4.41
N SER A 96 -9.91 -7.05 -4.03
CA SER A 96 -9.47 -7.19 -2.64
C SER A 96 -8.81 -5.91 -2.09
N GLY A 97 -8.35 -5.00 -2.94
CA GLY A 97 -7.89 -3.67 -2.54
C GLY A 97 -8.97 -2.83 -1.87
N CYS A 98 -10.24 -3.08 -2.16
CA CYS A 98 -11.36 -2.37 -1.53
C CYS A 98 -11.73 -2.91 -0.14
N LEU A 99 -11.09 -3.99 0.37
CA LEU A 99 -11.42 -4.58 1.67
C LEU A 99 -11.35 -3.59 2.83
N ASN A 100 -10.38 -2.66 2.78
CA ASN A 100 -10.21 -1.65 3.83
C ASN A 100 -11.42 -0.69 3.96
N SER A 101 -12.21 -0.53 2.90
CA SER A 101 -13.40 0.32 2.87
C SER A 101 -14.70 -0.43 3.18
N MET A 102 -14.67 -1.76 3.22
CA MET A 102 -15.88 -2.59 3.40
C MET A 102 -16.41 -2.59 4.85
N GLY A 103 -15.56 -2.36 5.86
CA GLY A 103 -15.94 -2.55 7.26
C GLY A 103 -16.39 -3.98 7.53
N PHE A 104 -17.59 -4.16 8.11
CA PHE A 104 -18.19 -5.47 8.42
C PHE A 104 -19.08 -6.04 7.30
N ARG A 105 -19.11 -5.43 6.11
CA ARG A 105 -19.96 -5.91 5.01
C ARG A 105 -19.36 -7.16 4.37
N PRO A 106 -20.17 -8.22 4.11
CA PRO A 106 -19.66 -9.46 3.53
C PRO A 106 -19.52 -9.42 1.99
N PHE A 107 -20.08 -8.40 1.31
CA PHE A 107 -20.10 -8.30 -0.14
C PHE A 107 -19.61 -6.94 -0.65
N TYR A 108 -18.97 -6.94 -1.81
CA TYR A 108 -18.58 -5.73 -2.53
C TYR A 108 -19.80 -5.06 -3.16
N THR A 109 -19.87 -3.73 -3.04
CA THR A 109 -20.87 -2.90 -3.68
C THR A 109 -20.56 -2.70 -5.17
N ASP A 110 -21.55 -2.20 -5.93
CA ASP A 110 -21.34 -1.84 -7.35
C ASP A 110 -20.29 -0.75 -7.51
N ARG A 111 -20.18 0.19 -6.55
CA ARG A 111 -19.13 1.23 -6.54
C ARG A 111 -17.74 0.61 -6.48
N GLU A 112 -17.52 -0.36 -5.61
CA GLU A 112 -16.23 -1.05 -5.47
C GLU A 112 -15.91 -1.91 -6.70
N ARG A 113 -16.91 -2.58 -7.27
CA ARG A 113 -16.77 -3.34 -8.53
C ARG A 113 -16.42 -2.43 -9.70
N LYS A 114 -17.06 -1.26 -9.79
CA LYS A 114 -16.78 -0.25 -10.81
C LYS A 114 -15.36 0.31 -10.67
N LYS A 115 -14.95 0.68 -9.45
CA LYS A 115 -13.59 1.15 -9.16
C LYS A 115 -12.53 0.12 -9.56
N ALA A 116 -12.76 -1.16 -9.25
CA ALA A 116 -11.85 -2.23 -9.64
C ALA A 116 -11.77 -2.37 -11.17
N ALA A 117 -12.89 -2.29 -11.88
CA ALA A 117 -12.93 -2.35 -13.34
C ALA A 117 -12.20 -1.17 -13.98
N GLU A 118 -12.42 0.06 -13.52
CA GLU A 118 -11.74 1.27 -13.99
C GLU A 118 -10.22 1.18 -13.78
N ASN A 119 -9.75 0.68 -12.63
CA ASN A 119 -8.32 0.52 -12.38
C ASN A 119 -7.70 -0.60 -13.25
N MET A 120 -8.44 -1.67 -13.54
CA MET A 120 -7.98 -2.69 -14.50
C MET A 120 -7.87 -2.13 -15.92
N GLU A 121 -8.80 -1.28 -16.33
CA GLU A 121 -8.76 -0.63 -17.63
C GLU A 121 -7.57 0.35 -17.74
N ARG A 122 -7.39 1.22 -16.75
CA ARG A 122 -6.24 2.15 -16.66
C ARG A 122 -4.88 1.47 -16.79
N LEU A 123 -4.76 0.23 -16.31
CA LEU A 123 -3.53 -0.55 -16.33
C LEU A 123 -3.48 -1.58 -17.47
N SER A 124 -4.47 -1.56 -18.38
CA SER A 124 -4.55 -2.45 -19.54
C SER A 124 -4.46 -3.94 -19.16
N ILE A 125 -5.25 -4.36 -18.18
CA ILE A 125 -5.35 -5.74 -17.68
C ILE A 125 -6.80 -6.26 -17.61
N SER A 126 -7.76 -5.57 -18.22
CA SER A 126 -9.17 -5.97 -18.20
C SER A 126 -9.43 -7.33 -18.87
N ASP A 127 -8.68 -7.63 -19.91
CA ASP A 127 -8.69 -8.93 -20.63
C ASP A 127 -8.20 -10.10 -19.78
N LEU A 128 -7.40 -9.81 -18.75
CA LEU A 128 -6.85 -10.80 -17.83
C LEU A 128 -7.76 -11.09 -16.63
N LYS A 129 -8.90 -10.40 -16.48
CA LYS A 129 -9.77 -10.44 -15.29
C LYS A 129 -10.07 -11.84 -14.76
N LYS A 130 -10.31 -12.81 -15.67
CA LYS A 130 -10.68 -14.20 -15.33
C LYS A 130 -9.47 -15.15 -15.22
N ARG A 131 -8.27 -14.70 -15.61
CA ARG A 131 -7.07 -15.52 -15.54
C ARG A 131 -6.59 -15.67 -14.11
N SER A 132 -5.94 -16.79 -13.83
CA SER A 132 -5.27 -17.00 -12.54
C SER A 132 -4.08 -16.05 -12.41
N PHE A 133 -3.93 -15.40 -11.24
CA PHE A 133 -2.82 -14.48 -10.96
C PHE A 133 -1.45 -15.15 -11.13
N ARG A 134 -1.33 -16.42 -10.74
CA ARG A 134 -0.08 -17.18 -10.85
C ARG A 134 0.38 -17.48 -12.29
N GLU A 135 -0.55 -17.43 -13.26
CA GLU A 135 -0.25 -17.69 -14.68
C GLU A 135 0.24 -16.45 -15.42
N LEU A 136 0.33 -15.31 -14.73
CA LEU A 136 0.72 -14.05 -15.32
C LEU A 136 2.25 -13.90 -15.35
N SER A 137 2.74 -13.16 -16.35
CA SER A 137 4.13 -12.70 -16.35
C SER A 137 4.38 -11.73 -15.18
N GLY A 138 5.63 -11.59 -14.74
CA GLY A 138 5.99 -10.68 -13.65
C GLY A 138 5.50 -9.24 -13.85
N GLY A 139 5.60 -8.72 -15.09
CA GLY A 139 5.08 -7.38 -15.41
C GLY A 139 3.55 -7.29 -15.35
N GLN A 140 2.84 -8.35 -15.73
CA GLN A 140 1.39 -8.43 -15.59
C GLN A 140 1.00 -8.48 -14.11
N GLN A 141 1.69 -9.30 -13.31
CA GLN A 141 1.47 -9.36 -11.86
C GLN A 141 1.69 -8.02 -11.18
N GLN A 142 2.74 -7.29 -11.55
CA GLN A 142 2.96 -5.93 -11.01
C GLN A 142 1.81 -4.98 -11.34
N ARG A 143 1.29 -5.00 -12.58
CA ARG A 143 0.13 -4.18 -12.95
C ARG A 143 -1.12 -4.56 -12.16
N VAL A 144 -1.35 -5.85 -11.91
CA VAL A 144 -2.46 -6.31 -11.08
C VAL A 144 -2.33 -5.83 -9.64
N LEU A 145 -1.14 -5.93 -9.04
CA LEU A 145 -0.88 -5.45 -7.68
C LEU A 145 -1.00 -3.92 -7.57
N LEU A 146 -0.60 -3.19 -8.61
CA LEU A 146 -0.79 -1.75 -8.69
C LEU A 146 -2.28 -1.40 -8.78
N ALA A 147 -3.07 -2.11 -9.61
CA ALA A 147 -4.53 -1.94 -9.67
C ALA A 147 -5.18 -2.17 -8.31
N ARG A 148 -4.75 -3.21 -7.59
CA ARG A 148 -5.19 -3.50 -6.22
C ARG A 148 -4.86 -2.34 -5.26
N ALA A 149 -3.65 -1.81 -5.31
CA ALA A 149 -3.24 -0.69 -4.46
C ALA A 149 -4.08 0.57 -4.75
N LEU A 150 -4.35 0.87 -6.03
CA LEU A 150 -5.24 1.97 -6.43
C LEU A 150 -6.70 1.78 -5.98
N CYS A 151 -7.16 0.55 -5.80
CA CYS A 151 -8.48 0.30 -5.21
C CYS A 151 -8.55 0.66 -3.73
N ALA A 152 -7.43 0.63 -3.00
CA ALA A 152 -7.37 1.01 -1.59
C ALA A 152 -7.37 2.53 -1.38
N THR A 153 -6.95 3.32 -2.38
CA THR A 153 -6.94 4.79 -2.30
C THR A 153 -8.34 5.36 -2.54
N SER A 154 -8.66 6.53 -2.02
CA SER A 154 -9.93 7.26 -2.26
C SER A 154 -9.94 7.97 -3.60
#